data_eb298ccef8c1da576609649d4f251eda
#
_entry.id   eb298ccef8c1da576609649d4f251eda
#
_cell.length_a   1.000
_cell.length_b   1.000
_cell.length_c   1.000
_cell.angle_alpha   90.00
_cell.angle_beta   90.00
_cell.angle_gamma   90.00
#
_symmetry.space_group_name_H-M   'P 1'
#
loop_
_entity.id
_entity.type
_entity.pdbx_description
1 polymer ?
#
loop_
_entity_poly.entity_id
_entity_poly.type
_entity_poly.pdbx_seq_one_letter_code
_entity_poly.pdbx_strand_id
1 'polypeptide(L)'
;MVPLVYNITNSVVQDFTANALLALGASPIMSDSVEEAAELMEASNVLNINIGTPNEKSIEAMFEANKTAHKLGRPVVLDPVAVGATRLRRKLIEDLLLSGTPTIVRGNLAEISVLAGLEWGGKGVDSRLELGLPG
;
A
#
# COMPACT_ATOMS: atom_id res chain seq x y z
N MET A 1 20.77 -0.77 -12.77
CA MET A 1 20.13 -1.71 -11.82
C MET A 1 18.62 -1.67 -11.99
N VAL A 2 18.00 -2.84 -12.12
CA VAL A 2 16.55 -2.96 -12.27
C VAL A 2 15.91 -2.88 -10.88
N PRO A 3 15.01 -1.91 -10.62
CA PRO A 3 14.35 -1.86 -9.33
C PRO A 3 13.43 -3.06 -9.12
N LEU A 4 13.46 -3.61 -7.91
CA LEU A 4 12.63 -4.73 -7.53
C LEU A 4 11.45 -4.19 -6.70
N VAL A 5 10.24 -4.45 -7.18
CA VAL A 5 9.00 -3.97 -6.56
C VAL A 5 8.25 -5.14 -5.95
N TYR A 6 8.09 -5.12 -4.64
CA TYR A 6 7.32 -6.14 -3.94
C TYR A 6 5.86 -5.69 -3.91
N ASN A 7 4.98 -6.52 -4.48
CA ASN A 7 3.56 -6.21 -4.60
C ASN A 7 2.72 -7.14 -3.73
N ILE A 8 1.91 -6.53 -2.88
CA ILE A 8 0.81 -7.22 -2.21
C ILE A 8 -0.44 -6.58 -2.80
N THR A 9 -1.05 -7.25 -3.75
CA THR A 9 -2.12 -6.68 -4.56
C THR A 9 -3.32 -7.62 -4.61
N ASN A 10 -4.42 -7.16 -5.20
CA ASN A 10 -5.59 -7.99 -5.36
C ASN A 10 -5.40 -8.97 -6.53
N SER A 11 -6.06 -10.13 -6.43
CA SER A 11 -5.92 -11.21 -7.41
C SER A 11 -6.45 -10.86 -8.79
N VAL A 12 -7.33 -9.87 -8.89
CA VAL A 12 -7.94 -9.47 -10.17
C VAL A 12 -6.94 -8.73 -11.06
N VAL A 13 -6.08 -7.90 -10.48
CA VAL A 13 -5.16 -7.05 -11.27
C VAL A 13 -3.70 -7.50 -11.18
N GLN A 14 -3.44 -8.66 -10.59
CA GLN A 14 -2.08 -9.13 -10.36
C GLN A 14 -1.26 -9.23 -11.64
N ASP A 15 -1.80 -9.86 -12.68
CA ASP A 15 -1.11 -10.01 -13.96
C ASP A 15 -0.91 -8.65 -14.64
N PHE A 16 -1.90 -7.79 -14.59
CA PHE A 16 -1.80 -6.45 -15.16
C PHE A 16 -0.69 -5.65 -14.48
N THR A 17 -0.63 -5.69 -13.16
CA THR A 17 0.39 -4.99 -12.38
C THR A 17 1.78 -5.51 -12.73
N ALA A 18 1.96 -6.82 -12.79
CA ALA A 18 3.23 -7.43 -13.13
C ALA A 18 3.69 -7.01 -14.53
N ASN A 19 2.80 -7.08 -15.51
CA ASN A 19 3.12 -6.71 -16.89
C ASN A 19 3.43 -5.22 -17.03
N ALA A 20 2.71 -4.37 -16.32
CA ALA A 20 2.98 -2.93 -16.35
C ALA A 20 4.35 -2.59 -15.79
N LEU A 21 4.74 -3.23 -14.68
CA LEU A 21 6.07 -3.01 -14.07
C LEU A 21 7.18 -3.48 -14.98
N LEU A 22 7.01 -4.65 -15.61
CA LEU A 22 7.99 -5.17 -16.56
C LEU A 22 8.16 -4.22 -17.76
N ALA A 23 7.05 -3.68 -18.26
CA ALA A 23 7.08 -2.73 -19.38
C ALA A 23 7.82 -1.44 -19.01
N LEU A 24 7.80 -1.04 -17.75
CA LEU A 24 8.50 0.14 -17.24
C LEU A 24 9.95 -0.14 -16.85
N GLY A 25 10.42 -1.37 -17.00
CA GLY A 25 11.78 -1.74 -16.66
C GLY A 25 11.99 -2.12 -15.20
N ALA A 26 10.92 -2.31 -14.45
CA ALA A 26 11.00 -2.79 -13.06
C ALA A 26 10.77 -4.30 -13.02
N SER A 27 11.26 -4.94 -11.98
CA SER A 27 11.05 -6.37 -11.76
C SER A 27 10.04 -6.57 -10.64
N PRO A 28 8.86 -7.18 -10.91
CA PRO A 28 7.85 -7.38 -9.88
C PRO A 28 8.06 -8.68 -9.10
N ILE A 29 7.78 -8.63 -7.80
CA ILE A 29 7.57 -9.82 -6.99
C ILE A 29 6.14 -9.75 -6.48
N MET A 30 5.39 -10.84 -6.63
CA MET A 30 4.01 -10.95 -6.15
C MET A 30 3.95 -12.01 -5.05
N SER A 31 3.51 -11.61 -3.86
CA SER A 31 3.30 -12.56 -2.77
C SER A 31 2.33 -11.98 -1.76
N ASP A 32 1.53 -12.85 -1.14
CA ASP A 32 0.66 -12.49 -0.04
C ASP A 32 0.96 -13.31 1.22
N SER A 33 2.11 -13.96 1.27
CA SER A 33 2.49 -14.78 2.40
C SER A 33 3.25 -13.97 3.46
N VAL A 34 2.73 -13.96 4.67
CA VAL A 34 3.39 -13.28 5.80
C VAL A 34 4.73 -13.94 6.15
N GLU A 35 4.84 -15.24 5.90
CA GLU A 35 6.04 -16.00 6.24
C GLU A 35 7.29 -15.51 5.48
N GLU A 36 7.11 -15.00 4.28
CA GLU A 36 8.23 -14.50 3.47
C GLU A 36 8.23 -12.97 3.32
N ALA A 37 7.27 -12.27 3.94
CA ALA A 37 7.10 -10.84 3.70
C ALA A 37 8.32 -10.00 4.09
N ALA A 38 8.92 -10.27 5.23
CA ALA A 38 10.10 -9.53 5.67
C ALA A 38 11.29 -9.77 4.74
N GLU A 39 11.53 -11.01 4.36
CA GLU A 39 12.63 -11.36 3.47
C GLU A 39 12.47 -10.75 2.08
N LEU A 40 11.25 -10.81 1.53
CA LEU A 40 10.97 -10.21 0.22
C LEU A 40 11.14 -8.70 0.27
N MET A 41 10.72 -8.06 1.35
CA MET A 41 10.89 -6.62 1.49
C MET A 41 12.36 -6.23 1.62
N GLU A 42 13.14 -7.01 2.34
CA GLU A 42 14.58 -6.77 2.45
C GLU A 42 15.27 -6.83 1.08
N ALA A 43 14.81 -7.72 0.21
CA ALA A 43 15.34 -7.86 -1.15
C ALA A 43 14.81 -6.81 -2.11
N SER A 44 13.77 -6.08 -1.75
CA SER A 44 13.05 -5.18 -2.65
C SER A 44 13.41 -3.72 -2.41
N ASN A 45 13.23 -2.90 -3.46
CA ASN A 45 13.48 -1.46 -3.38
C ASN A 45 12.24 -0.66 -2.98
N VAL A 46 11.05 -1.16 -3.33
CA VAL A 46 9.77 -0.49 -3.13
C VAL A 46 8.72 -1.50 -2.73
N LEU A 47 7.80 -1.11 -1.84
CA LEU A 47 6.63 -1.88 -1.49
C LEU A 47 5.39 -1.23 -2.10
N ASN A 48 4.59 -2.02 -2.81
CA ASN A 48 3.30 -1.60 -3.35
C ASN A 48 2.18 -2.40 -2.70
N ILE A 49 1.31 -1.72 -1.96
CA ILE A 49 0.17 -2.33 -1.27
C ILE A 49 -1.12 -1.89 -1.93
N ASN A 50 -1.92 -2.85 -2.38
CA ASN A 50 -3.25 -2.61 -2.94
C ASN A 50 -4.26 -3.45 -2.15
N ILE A 51 -5.22 -2.81 -1.51
CA ILE A 51 -6.18 -3.48 -0.64
C ILE A 51 -7.46 -3.95 -1.35
N GLY A 52 -7.40 -4.14 -2.67
CA GLY A 52 -8.60 -4.43 -3.47
C GLY A 52 -9.37 -5.67 -3.07
N THR A 53 -8.70 -6.75 -2.72
CA THR A 53 -9.34 -7.99 -2.23
C THR A 53 -8.65 -8.43 -0.95
N PRO A 54 -8.84 -7.71 0.16
CA PRO A 54 -8.14 -8.03 1.39
C PRO A 54 -8.69 -9.30 2.04
N ASN A 55 -7.81 -10.12 2.55
CA ASN A 55 -8.14 -11.31 3.32
C ASN A 55 -7.12 -11.46 4.44
N GLU A 56 -7.35 -12.36 5.40
CA GLU A 56 -6.48 -12.52 6.55
C GLU A 56 -5.01 -12.68 6.16
N LYS A 57 -4.75 -13.52 5.17
CA LYS A 57 -3.40 -13.82 4.72
C LYS A 57 -2.71 -12.58 4.15
N SER A 58 -3.37 -11.89 3.24
CA SER A 58 -2.80 -10.70 2.62
C SER A 58 -2.64 -9.55 3.61
N ILE A 59 -3.59 -9.41 4.53
CA ILE A 59 -3.53 -8.37 5.56
C ILE A 59 -2.31 -8.54 6.46
N GLU A 60 -2.06 -9.76 6.93
CA GLU A 60 -0.88 -10.03 7.75
C GLU A 60 0.42 -9.72 6.99
N ALA A 61 0.47 -10.10 5.71
CA ALA A 61 1.63 -9.79 4.86
C ALA A 61 1.80 -8.28 4.67
N MET A 62 0.70 -7.53 4.49
CA MET A 62 0.74 -6.08 4.36
C MET A 62 1.38 -5.42 5.58
N PHE A 63 0.96 -5.82 6.79
CA PHE A 63 1.52 -5.25 8.01
C PHE A 63 3.00 -5.57 8.17
N GLU A 64 3.38 -6.82 7.95
CA GLU A 64 4.78 -7.23 8.08
C GLU A 64 5.67 -6.53 7.06
N ALA A 65 5.24 -6.48 5.80
CA ALA A 65 6.01 -5.79 4.75
C ALA A 65 6.10 -4.29 5.01
N ASN A 66 5.00 -3.66 5.43
CA ASN A 66 4.99 -2.23 5.71
C ASN A 66 5.95 -1.87 6.86
N LYS A 67 5.90 -2.65 7.93
CA LYS A 67 6.80 -2.50 9.07
C LYS A 67 8.26 -2.63 8.64
N THR A 68 8.56 -3.64 7.85
CA THR A 68 9.93 -3.88 7.36
C THR A 68 10.40 -2.77 6.42
N ALA A 69 9.53 -2.31 5.52
CA ALA A 69 9.86 -1.22 4.61
C ALA A 69 10.22 0.06 5.37
N HIS A 70 9.45 0.41 6.40
CA HIS A 70 9.74 1.58 7.22
C HIS A 70 11.02 1.44 8.00
N LYS A 71 11.27 0.26 8.56
CA LYS A 71 12.52 -0.03 9.26
C LYS A 71 13.73 0.16 8.35
N LEU A 72 13.60 -0.20 7.07
CA LEU A 72 14.69 -0.10 6.10
C LEU A 72 14.73 1.24 5.37
N GLY A 73 13.77 2.13 5.63
CA GLY A 73 13.68 3.42 4.95
C GLY A 73 13.31 3.31 3.48
N ARG A 74 12.59 2.29 3.09
CA ARG A 74 12.19 2.07 1.68
C ARG A 74 10.80 2.61 1.40
N PRO A 75 10.58 3.17 0.20
CA PRO A 75 9.30 3.78 -0.12
C PRO A 75 8.15 2.78 -0.20
N VAL A 76 6.98 3.23 0.23
CA VAL A 76 5.74 2.46 0.21
C VAL A 76 4.70 3.22 -0.58
N VAL A 77 4.11 2.54 -1.56
CA VAL A 77 2.97 3.02 -2.34
C VAL A 77 1.72 2.32 -1.84
N LEU A 78 0.70 3.07 -1.47
CA LEU A 78 -0.55 2.53 -0.95
C LEU A 78 -1.70 2.88 -1.87
N ASP A 79 -2.47 1.87 -2.28
CA ASP A 79 -3.71 2.05 -3.04
C ASP A 79 -4.88 1.60 -2.16
N PRO A 80 -5.63 2.56 -1.58
CA PRO A 80 -6.72 2.23 -0.66
C PRO A 80 -8.03 1.92 -1.38
N VAL A 81 -8.02 0.94 -2.28
CA VAL A 81 -9.17 0.56 -3.11
C VAL A 81 -10.43 0.40 -2.26
N ALA A 82 -11.46 1.20 -2.59
CA ALA A 82 -12.77 1.15 -1.95
C ALA A 82 -12.73 1.34 -0.43
N VAL A 83 -11.81 2.15 0.07
CA VAL A 83 -11.60 2.34 1.51
C VAL A 83 -12.86 2.81 2.23
N GLY A 84 -13.74 3.56 1.57
CA GLY A 84 -14.99 4.03 2.15
C GLY A 84 -16.14 3.04 2.08
N ALA A 85 -15.98 1.91 1.39
CA ALA A 85 -17.08 0.98 1.13
C ALA A 85 -17.44 0.08 2.32
N THR A 86 -16.47 -0.29 3.14
CA THR A 86 -16.69 -1.21 4.27
C THR A 86 -15.89 -0.79 5.50
N ARG A 87 -16.35 -1.28 6.65
CA ARG A 87 -15.61 -1.06 7.91
C ARG A 87 -14.26 -1.76 7.90
N LEU A 88 -14.21 -2.95 7.32
CA LEU A 88 -12.97 -3.72 7.23
C LEU A 88 -11.90 -2.93 6.49
N ARG A 89 -12.24 -2.35 5.32
CA ARG A 89 -11.28 -1.60 4.52
C ARG A 89 -10.82 -0.32 5.22
N ARG A 90 -11.76 0.38 5.85
CA ARG A 90 -11.43 1.59 6.60
C ARG A 90 -10.50 1.28 7.77
N LYS A 91 -10.84 0.24 8.56
CA LYS A 91 -10.02 -0.17 9.69
C LYS A 91 -8.62 -0.62 9.24
N LEU A 92 -8.56 -1.37 8.15
CA LEU A 92 -7.29 -1.83 7.59
C LEU A 92 -6.39 -0.64 7.24
N ILE A 93 -6.94 0.37 6.55
CA ILE A 93 -6.16 1.54 6.16
C ILE A 93 -5.74 2.34 7.39
N GLU A 94 -6.63 2.54 8.36
CA GLU A 94 -6.26 3.23 9.61
C GLU A 94 -5.08 2.54 10.29
N ASP A 95 -5.15 1.23 10.42
CA ASP A 95 -4.12 0.46 11.10
C ASP A 95 -2.80 0.47 10.30
N LEU A 96 -2.86 0.39 8.97
CA LEU A 96 -1.67 0.50 8.13
C LEU A 96 -1.00 1.86 8.28
N LEU A 97 -1.79 2.93 8.28
CA LEU A 97 -1.26 4.29 8.45
C LEU A 97 -0.59 4.47 9.81
N LEU A 98 -1.15 3.85 10.86
CA LEU A 98 -0.55 3.88 12.18
C LEU A 98 0.74 3.08 12.25
N SER A 99 0.85 2.01 11.46
CA SER A 99 2.07 1.18 11.45
C SER A 99 3.20 1.79 10.63
N GLY A 100 2.90 2.77 9.79
CA GLY A 100 3.91 3.46 9.00
C GLY A 100 3.27 4.29 7.90
N THR A 101 3.69 5.55 7.77
CA THR A 101 3.14 6.47 6.77
C THR A 101 3.64 6.10 5.37
N PRO A 102 2.74 5.92 4.39
CA PRO A 102 3.17 5.64 3.02
C PRO A 102 3.87 6.83 2.39
N THR A 103 4.74 6.55 1.42
CA THR A 103 5.43 7.58 0.65
C THR A 103 4.48 8.20 -0.38
N ILE A 104 3.68 7.36 -1.02
CA ILE A 104 2.71 7.77 -2.05
C ILE A 104 1.40 7.05 -1.80
N VAL A 105 0.29 7.79 -1.93
CA VAL A 105 -1.05 7.20 -1.92
C VAL A 105 -1.67 7.43 -3.29
N ARG A 106 -2.19 6.36 -3.90
CA ARG A 106 -2.88 6.40 -5.19
C ARG A 106 -4.33 5.99 -5.00
N GLY A 107 -5.24 6.81 -5.50
CA GLY A 107 -6.65 6.47 -5.43
C GLY A 107 -7.49 7.47 -6.22
N ASN A 108 -8.78 7.15 -6.39
CA ASN A 108 -9.72 8.11 -6.97
C ASN A 108 -10.09 9.17 -5.92
N LEU A 109 -10.85 10.17 -6.34
CA LEU A 109 -11.21 11.27 -5.45
C LEU A 109 -11.95 10.79 -4.20
N ALA A 110 -12.87 9.84 -4.35
CA ALA A 110 -13.64 9.32 -3.22
C ALA A 110 -12.73 8.63 -2.19
N GLU A 111 -11.82 7.80 -2.68
CA GLU A 111 -10.86 7.09 -1.82
C GLU A 111 -9.94 8.06 -1.09
N ILE A 112 -9.38 9.02 -1.80
CA ILE A 112 -8.48 10.00 -1.22
C ILE A 112 -9.23 10.90 -0.22
N SER A 113 -10.47 11.26 -0.52
CA SER A 113 -11.29 12.07 0.40
C SER A 113 -11.56 11.36 1.73
N VAL A 114 -11.87 10.06 1.66
CA VAL A 114 -12.06 9.26 2.88
C VAL A 114 -10.75 9.21 3.67
N LEU A 115 -9.65 8.95 2.98
CA LEU A 115 -8.34 8.86 3.61
C LEU A 115 -7.95 10.16 4.32
N ALA A 116 -8.20 11.30 3.68
CA ALA A 116 -7.88 12.61 4.24
C ALA A 116 -8.70 12.92 5.50
N GLY A 117 -9.86 12.29 5.64
CA GLY A 117 -10.71 12.43 6.84
C GLY A 117 -10.35 11.50 7.98
N LEU A 118 -9.46 10.53 7.75
CA LEU A 118 -9.02 9.63 8.80
C LEU A 118 -7.93 10.30 9.63
N GLU A 119 -7.89 9.97 10.94
CA GLU A 119 -6.83 10.43 11.80
C GLU A 119 -5.74 9.37 11.90
N TRP A 120 -4.51 9.80 11.67
CA TRP A 120 -3.35 8.97 11.93
C TRP A 120 -2.20 9.86 12.40
N GLY A 121 -1.76 9.65 13.62
CA GLY A 121 -0.68 10.44 14.20
C GLY A 121 -0.96 11.93 14.24
N GLY A 122 -2.22 12.34 14.35
CA GLY A 122 -2.62 13.73 14.48
C GLY A 122 -2.61 14.56 13.19
N LYS A 123 -2.60 13.91 12.02
CA LYS A 123 -2.45 14.60 10.74
C LYS A 123 -3.69 14.64 9.87
N GLY A 124 -4.85 14.21 10.37
CA GLY A 124 -6.04 13.99 9.55
C GLY A 124 -6.44 15.13 8.64
N VAL A 125 -6.56 16.34 9.16
CA VAL A 125 -7.08 17.48 8.40
C VAL A 125 -6.07 18.02 7.41
N ASP A 126 -4.84 18.18 7.82
CA ASP A 126 -3.79 18.78 6.99
C ASP A 126 -3.39 17.87 5.83
N SER A 127 -3.59 16.59 5.96
CA SER A 127 -3.28 15.61 4.92
C SER A 127 -4.02 15.87 3.62
N ARG A 128 -5.19 16.51 3.67
CA ARG A 128 -5.95 16.85 2.46
C ARG A 128 -5.14 17.76 1.54
N LEU A 129 -4.47 18.75 2.10
CA LEU A 129 -3.66 19.69 1.33
C LEU A 129 -2.41 19.03 0.80
N GLU A 130 -1.80 18.17 1.61
CA GLU A 130 -0.62 17.43 1.22
C GLU A 130 -0.90 16.45 0.08
N LEU A 131 -2.10 15.90 0.03
CA LEU A 131 -2.51 15.00 -1.05
C LEU A 131 -2.91 15.72 -2.33
N GLY A 132 -2.90 17.05 -2.34
CA GLY A 132 -3.21 17.83 -3.52
C GLY A 132 -4.65 17.73 -3.99
N LEU A 133 -5.58 17.48 -3.10
CA LEU A 133 -6.99 17.40 -3.46
C LEU A 133 -7.52 18.77 -3.87
N PRO A 134 -8.39 18.84 -4.91
CA PRO A 134 -9.03 20.09 -5.26
C PRO A 134 -9.86 20.59 -4.09
N GLY A 135 -9.79 21.86 -3.85
CA GLY A 135 -10.39 22.53 -2.72
C GLY A 135 -11.88 22.35 -2.60
#